data_395214f9747f918418e383b903346bc7
#
_entry.id   395214f9747f918418e383b903346bc7
#
_cell.length_a   1.000
_cell.length_b   1.000
_cell.length_c   1.000
_cell.angle_alpha   90.00
_cell.angle_beta   90.00
_cell.angle_gamma   90.00
#
_symmetry.space_group_name_H-M   'P 1'
#
loop_
_entity.id
_entity.type
_entity.pdbx_description
1 polymer ?
#
loop_
_entity_poly.entity_id
_entity_poly.type
_entity_poly.pdbx_seq_one_letter_code
_entity_poly.pdbx_strand_id
1 'polypeptide(L)'
;MILLIDNYDSFSYNLFQQAAAIEPEIKVVRNDALTVSEIEGLNPSHIILSPGPGYPKDAGICEKVVSRLGGSIPILGVCLGHQAICEAFGGRIEHAQQLMHGKQSIVEVDTEEPLFKGRAKKTMVARYHSLVAAPDSLPECLKVISRDERGEIMAVKHKTMPIYGVQFHPESILTPQGTTIMQNFLKMEN
;
A
#
# COMPACT_ATOMS: atom_id res chain seq x y z
N MET A 1 -13.69 11.14 5.94
CA MET A 1 -13.26 10.03 6.85
C MET A 1 -12.38 9.07 6.09
N ILE A 2 -11.19 8.74 6.61
CA ILE A 2 -10.31 7.69 6.10
C ILE A 2 -10.78 6.34 6.66
N LEU A 3 -10.77 5.28 5.87
CA LEU A 3 -10.96 3.91 6.32
C LEU A 3 -9.63 3.15 6.28
N LEU A 4 -9.17 2.65 7.43
CA LEU A 4 -8.02 1.74 7.49
C LEU A 4 -8.53 0.32 7.69
N ILE A 5 -8.22 -0.56 6.73
CA ILE A 5 -8.54 -1.99 6.81
C ILE A 5 -7.31 -2.70 7.39
N ASP A 6 -7.48 -3.24 8.59
CA ASP A 6 -6.43 -3.88 9.36
C ASP A 6 -6.37 -5.39 9.08
N ASN A 7 -5.26 -5.84 8.55
CA ASN A 7 -4.96 -7.23 8.25
C ASN A 7 -4.35 -8.00 9.44
N TYR A 8 -4.78 -7.68 10.66
CA TYR A 8 -4.30 -8.30 11.91
C TYR A 8 -2.79 -8.11 12.11
N ASP A 9 -2.31 -6.90 11.82
CA ASP A 9 -0.90 -6.57 11.86
C ASP A 9 -0.54 -5.66 13.05
N SER A 10 0.64 -5.89 13.62
CA SER A 10 1.14 -5.07 14.74
C SER A 10 1.51 -3.63 14.33
N PHE A 11 1.79 -3.39 13.04
CA PHE A 11 2.13 -2.06 12.50
C PHE A 11 0.91 -1.24 12.08
N SER A 12 -0.30 -1.81 12.07
CA SER A 12 -1.52 -1.09 11.72
C SER A 12 -1.76 0.14 12.59
N TYR A 13 -1.39 0.05 13.88
CA TYR A 13 -1.52 1.18 14.80
C TYR A 13 -0.59 2.35 14.45
N ASN A 14 0.62 2.07 13.96
CA ASN A 14 1.53 3.11 13.48
C ASN A 14 1.01 3.79 12.22
N LEU A 15 0.41 3.04 11.29
CA LEU A 15 -0.30 3.60 10.14
C LEU A 15 -1.47 4.49 10.57
N PHE A 16 -2.26 4.01 11.53
CA PHE A 16 -3.35 4.79 12.11
C PHE A 16 -2.84 6.13 12.68
N GLN A 17 -1.80 6.10 13.51
CA GLN A 17 -1.22 7.30 14.11
C GLN A 17 -0.69 8.26 13.05
N GLN A 18 0.00 7.75 12.02
CA GLN A 18 0.55 8.57 10.94
C GLN A 18 -0.55 9.25 10.12
N ALA A 19 -1.62 8.52 9.77
CA ALA A 19 -2.74 9.07 9.02
C ALA A 19 -3.57 10.04 9.87
N ALA A 20 -3.86 9.69 11.14
CA ALA A 20 -4.64 10.50 12.06
C ALA A 20 -3.95 11.82 12.43
N ALA A 21 -2.62 11.88 12.37
CA ALA A 21 -1.88 13.13 12.56
C ALA A 21 -2.09 14.14 11.41
N ILE A 22 -2.55 13.66 10.24
CA ILE A 22 -2.82 14.48 9.04
C ILE A 22 -4.32 14.75 8.92
N GLU A 23 -5.13 13.68 9.02
CA GLU A 23 -6.60 13.72 8.96
C GLU A 23 -7.16 12.90 10.14
N PRO A 24 -7.66 13.57 11.19
CA PRO A 24 -8.09 12.89 12.41
C PRO A 24 -9.35 12.05 12.26
N GLU A 25 -10.15 12.26 11.21
CA GLU A 25 -11.36 11.47 10.96
C GLU A 25 -11.00 10.15 10.28
N ILE A 26 -10.53 9.19 11.06
CA ILE A 26 -10.11 7.87 10.60
C ILE A 26 -10.82 6.76 11.38
N LYS A 27 -11.32 5.75 10.67
CA LYS A 27 -11.94 4.54 11.22
C LYS A 27 -11.09 3.32 10.89
N VAL A 28 -10.87 2.45 11.87
CA VAL A 28 -10.17 1.18 11.71
C VAL A 28 -11.18 0.05 11.74
N VAL A 29 -11.10 -0.87 10.77
CA VAL A 29 -11.91 -2.09 10.73
C VAL A 29 -11.02 -3.28 10.38
N ARG A 30 -11.32 -4.46 10.92
CA ARG A 30 -10.65 -5.71 10.52
C ARG A 30 -11.04 -6.10 9.10
N ASN A 31 -10.17 -6.81 8.40
CA ASN A 31 -10.37 -7.23 7.01
C ASN A 31 -11.53 -8.22 6.78
N ASP A 32 -12.12 -8.72 7.84
CA ASP A 32 -13.26 -9.65 7.88
C ASP A 32 -14.50 -9.08 8.63
N ALA A 33 -14.42 -7.82 9.06
CA ALA A 33 -15.47 -7.22 9.89
C ALA A 33 -16.64 -6.64 9.09
N LEU A 34 -16.41 -6.21 7.86
CA LEU A 34 -17.40 -5.58 6.99
C LEU A 34 -17.39 -6.21 5.59
N THR A 35 -18.52 -6.18 4.94
CA THR A 35 -18.62 -6.46 3.49
C THR A 35 -18.20 -5.24 2.67
N VAL A 36 -17.91 -5.44 1.39
CA VAL A 36 -17.58 -4.33 0.48
C VAL A 36 -18.72 -3.33 0.36
N SER A 37 -19.97 -3.81 0.33
CA SER A 37 -21.16 -2.94 0.28
C SER A 37 -21.33 -2.09 1.53
N GLU A 38 -21.00 -2.61 2.71
CA GLU A 38 -21.02 -1.83 3.95
C GLU A 38 -19.92 -0.77 3.94
N ILE A 39 -18.73 -1.09 3.41
CA ILE A 39 -17.64 -0.11 3.22
C ILE A 39 -18.06 0.99 2.24
N GLU A 40 -18.67 0.62 1.11
CA GLU A 40 -19.21 1.59 0.15
C GLU A 40 -20.24 2.52 0.82
N GLY A 41 -21.12 1.96 1.65
CA GLY A 41 -22.11 2.73 2.42
C GLY A 41 -21.50 3.68 3.46
N LEU A 42 -20.29 3.42 3.94
CA LEU A 42 -19.56 4.35 4.82
C LEU A 42 -19.04 5.58 4.06
N ASN A 43 -18.96 5.49 2.73
CA ASN A 43 -18.47 6.54 1.84
C ASN A 43 -17.12 7.17 2.30
N PRO A 44 -16.07 6.35 2.49
CA PRO A 44 -14.78 6.88 2.93
C PRO A 44 -14.15 7.75 1.84
N SER A 45 -13.44 8.79 2.25
CA SER A 45 -12.66 9.63 1.33
C SER A 45 -11.42 8.91 0.78
N HIS A 46 -10.82 8.04 1.60
CA HIS A 46 -9.64 7.24 1.26
C HIS A 46 -9.71 5.89 1.96
N ILE A 47 -9.09 4.88 1.35
CA ILE A 47 -8.93 3.55 1.96
C ILE A 47 -7.44 3.23 2.06
N ILE A 48 -7.02 2.76 3.24
CA ILE A 48 -5.66 2.25 3.48
C ILE A 48 -5.77 0.76 3.80
N LEU A 49 -5.04 -0.07 3.05
CA LEU A 49 -4.92 -1.51 3.32
C LEU A 49 -3.61 -1.73 4.08
N SER A 50 -3.69 -2.24 5.30
CA SER A 50 -2.53 -2.38 6.18
C SER A 50 -1.60 -3.52 5.74
N PRO A 51 -0.36 -3.55 6.28
CA PRO A 51 0.44 -4.76 6.33
C PRO A 51 -0.32 -5.90 6.99
N GLY A 52 0.21 -7.10 6.89
CA GLY A 52 -0.33 -8.28 7.57
C GLY A 52 0.46 -9.53 7.24
N PRO A 53 0.18 -10.65 7.94
CA PRO A 53 0.83 -11.92 7.71
C PRO A 53 0.22 -12.66 6.50
N GLY A 54 0.98 -13.63 5.98
CA GLY A 54 0.52 -14.57 4.96
C GLY A 54 0.42 -13.98 3.56
N TYR A 55 -0.45 -14.57 2.76
CA TYR A 55 -0.67 -14.19 1.37
C TYR A 55 -1.88 -13.25 1.22
N PRO A 56 -1.87 -12.36 0.22
CA PRO A 56 -2.96 -11.39 0.03
C PRO A 56 -4.32 -12.05 -0.25
N LYS A 57 -4.36 -13.20 -0.92
CA LYS A 57 -5.61 -13.98 -1.13
C LYS A 57 -6.30 -14.37 0.19
N ASP A 58 -5.54 -14.45 1.30
CA ASP A 58 -6.06 -14.79 2.63
C ASP A 58 -6.34 -13.53 3.48
N ALA A 59 -6.18 -12.33 2.90
CA ALA A 59 -6.39 -11.05 3.57
C ALA A 59 -7.86 -10.55 3.52
N GLY A 60 -8.81 -11.44 3.74
CA GLY A 60 -10.23 -11.11 3.84
C GLY A 60 -10.78 -10.41 2.60
N ILE A 61 -11.30 -9.19 2.79
CA ILE A 61 -11.97 -8.43 1.73
C ILE A 61 -11.03 -7.56 0.87
N CYS A 62 -9.71 -7.52 1.16
CA CYS A 62 -8.80 -6.54 0.57
C CYS A 62 -8.83 -6.52 -0.97
N GLU A 63 -8.71 -7.68 -1.64
CA GLU A 63 -8.75 -7.73 -3.10
C GLU A 63 -10.10 -7.32 -3.69
N LYS A 64 -11.20 -7.66 -3.00
CA LYS A 64 -12.56 -7.26 -3.42
C LYS A 64 -12.76 -5.76 -3.28
N VAL A 65 -12.22 -5.14 -2.23
CA VAL A 65 -12.22 -3.68 -2.04
C VAL A 65 -11.48 -3.00 -3.17
N VAL A 66 -10.27 -3.47 -3.50
CA VAL A 66 -9.47 -2.95 -4.62
C VAL A 66 -10.26 -3.00 -5.93
N SER A 67 -10.81 -4.17 -6.26
CA SER A 67 -11.51 -4.40 -7.53
C SER A 67 -12.82 -3.62 -7.66
N ARG A 68 -13.55 -3.44 -6.56
CA ARG A 68 -14.90 -2.85 -6.56
C ARG A 68 -14.90 -1.35 -6.29
N LEU A 69 -14.03 -0.87 -5.43
CA LEU A 69 -14.06 0.52 -4.95
C LEU A 69 -12.90 1.37 -5.49
N GLY A 70 -11.84 0.76 -6.04
CA GLY A 70 -10.64 1.48 -6.47
C GLY A 70 -10.84 2.45 -7.63
N GLY A 71 -11.92 2.31 -8.40
CA GLY A 71 -12.27 3.27 -9.45
C GLY A 71 -12.94 4.55 -8.94
N SER A 72 -13.41 4.57 -7.68
CA SER A 72 -14.17 5.67 -7.10
C SER A 72 -13.62 6.18 -5.76
N ILE A 73 -12.68 5.48 -5.17
CA ILE A 73 -12.08 5.86 -3.89
C ILE A 73 -10.56 5.66 -3.97
N PRO A 74 -9.74 6.66 -3.62
CA PRO A 74 -8.29 6.48 -3.53
C PRO A 74 -7.90 5.38 -2.55
N ILE A 75 -7.03 4.45 -3.01
CA ILE A 75 -6.57 3.30 -2.22
C ILE A 75 -5.05 3.30 -2.10
N LEU A 76 -4.53 3.18 -0.89
CA LEU A 76 -3.13 2.90 -0.60
C LEU A 76 -2.99 1.53 0.04
N GLY A 77 -2.26 0.62 -0.60
CA GLY A 77 -1.86 -0.66 -0.02
C GLY A 77 -0.43 -0.61 0.53
N VAL A 78 -0.23 -1.07 1.76
CA VAL A 78 1.08 -1.15 2.40
C VAL A 78 1.45 -2.61 2.64
N CYS A 79 2.61 -3.05 2.17
CA CYS A 79 3.15 -4.41 2.29
C CYS A 79 2.15 -5.47 1.80
N LEU A 80 1.44 -6.18 2.67
CA LEU A 80 0.38 -7.11 2.26
C LEU A 80 -0.71 -6.42 1.44
N GLY A 81 -1.08 -5.19 1.78
CA GLY A 81 -2.04 -4.38 1.02
C GLY A 81 -1.56 -4.05 -0.41
N HIS A 82 -0.27 -3.79 -0.59
CA HIS A 82 0.35 -3.65 -1.92
C HIS A 82 0.27 -4.96 -2.72
N GLN A 83 0.57 -6.08 -2.08
CA GLN A 83 0.47 -7.39 -2.71
C GLN A 83 -0.97 -7.72 -3.11
N ALA A 84 -1.95 -7.37 -2.26
CA ALA A 84 -3.37 -7.51 -2.58
C ALA A 84 -3.78 -6.67 -3.81
N ILE A 85 -3.23 -5.48 -3.98
CA ILE A 85 -3.44 -4.68 -5.19
C ILE A 85 -2.89 -5.42 -6.42
N CYS A 86 -1.66 -5.90 -6.36
CA CYS A 86 -1.05 -6.62 -7.48
C CYS A 86 -1.85 -7.88 -7.84
N GLU A 87 -2.25 -8.68 -6.85
CA GLU A 87 -2.99 -9.94 -7.07
C GLU A 87 -4.42 -9.69 -7.55
N ALA A 88 -5.10 -8.65 -7.05
CA ALA A 88 -6.45 -8.27 -7.48
C ALA A 88 -6.56 -7.97 -8.98
N PHE A 89 -5.48 -7.50 -9.59
CA PHE A 89 -5.41 -7.24 -11.03
C PHE A 89 -4.74 -8.38 -11.82
N GLY A 90 -4.44 -9.52 -11.19
CA GLY A 90 -3.94 -10.73 -11.85
C GLY A 90 -2.43 -10.93 -11.77
N GLY A 91 -1.71 -10.12 -10.98
CA GLY A 91 -0.29 -10.34 -10.70
C GLY A 91 -0.07 -11.54 -9.78
N ARG A 92 1.11 -12.17 -9.90
CA ARG A 92 1.52 -13.27 -9.03
C ARG A 92 2.38 -12.75 -7.88
N ILE A 93 2.18 -13.32 -6.69
CA ILE A 93 3.00 -13.06 -5.50
C ILE A 93 3.94 -14.25 -5.30
N GLU A 94 5.21 -13.97 -5.13
CA GLU A 94 6.27 -14.98 -4.98
C GLU A 94 7.22 -14.62 -3.83
N HIS A 95 8.11 -15.55 -3.49
CA HIS A 95 9.13 -15.28 -2.48
C HIS A 95 10.14 -14.25 -2.99
N ALA A 96 10.47 -13.29 -2.12
CA ALA A 96 11.54 -12.33 -2.36
C ALA A 96 12.91 -13.04 -2.51
N GLN A 97 13.81 -12.44 -3.26
CA GLN A 97 15.18 -12.95 -3.41
C GLN A 97 15.92 -13.00 -2.06
N GLN A 98 15.53 -12.15 -1.13
CA GLN A 98 16.06 -12.12 0.23
C GLN A 98 14.95 -11.83 1.22
N LEU A 99 14.94 -12.58 2.33
CA LEU A 99 14.08 -12.29 3.47
C LEU A 99 14.45 -10.92 4.08
N MET A 100 13.46 -10.02 4.13
CA MET A 100 13.58 -8.72 4.75
C MET A 100 12.84 -8.70 6.07
N HIS A 101 13.56 -8.47 7.16
CA HIS A 101 12.99 -8.38 8.50
C HIS A 101 13.62 -7.24 9.28
N GLY A 102 12.93 -6.09 9.31
CA GLY A 102 13.42 -4.89 9.98
C GLY A 102 14.69 -4.31 9.36
N LYS A 103 14.85 -4.43 8.05
CA LYS A 103 16.03 -3.93 7.33
C LYS A 103 15.68 -2.65 6.58
N GLN A 104 16.63 -1.72 6.57
CA GLN A 104 16.59 -0.57 5.68
C GLN A 104 17.19 -0.93 4.31
N SER A 105 16.56 -0.39 3.27
CA SER A 105 17.07 -0.48 1.89
C SER A 105 16.94 0.87 1.21
N ILE A 106 17.83 1.13 0.24
CA ILE A 106 17.65 2.24 -0.68
C ILE A 106 16.80 1.73 -1.85
N VAL A 107 15.75 2.49 -2.17
CA VAL A 107 14.91 2.26 -3.34
C VAL A 107 14.95 3.46 -4.25
N GLU A 108 14.84 3.23 -5.56
CA GLU A 108 14.60 4.30 -6.52
C GLU A 108 13.10 4.51 -6.69
N VAL A 109 12.66 5.78 -6.65
CA VAL A 109 11.27 6.17 -6.83
C VAL A 109 11.12 7.07 -8.06
N ASP A 110 9.99 6.95 -8.74
CA ASP A 110 9.60 7.87 -9.80
C ASP A 110 9.07 9.17 -9.16
N THR A 111 9.91 10.21 -9.13
CA THR A 111 9.61 11.50 -8.47
C THR A 111 8.55 12.32 -9.18
N GLU A 112 8.20 11.98 -10.42
CA GLU A 112 7.10 12.61 -11.16
C GLU A 112 5.73 12.09 -10.71
N GLU A 113 5.71 10.94 -10.02
CA GLU A 113 4.47 10.39 -9.49
C GLU A 113 4.00 11.15 -8.25
N PRO A 114 2.70 11.51 -8.17
CA PRO A 114 2.16 12.30 -7.07
C PRO A 114 2.49 11.73 -5.69
N LEU A 115 2.49 10.40 -5.54
CA LEU A 115 2.80 9.72 -4.27
C LEU A 115 4.20 10.07 -3.75
N PHE A 116 5.17 10.26 -4.65
CA PHE A 116 6.57 10.54 -4.32
C PHE A 116 6.99 11.99 -4.51
N LYS A 117 6.04 12.88 -4.74
CA LYS A 117 6.33 14.32 -4.88
C LYS A 117 7.07 14.85 -3.65
N GLY A 118 8.15 15.59 -3.90
CA GLY A 118 9.01 16.15 -2.85
C GLY A 118 10.01 15.15 -2.24
N ARG A 119 10.11 13.94 -2.82
CA ARG A 119 11.10 12.92 -2.41
C ARG A 119 12.36 12.98 -3.26
N ALA A 120 13.48 12.54 -2.70
CA ALA A 120 14.68 12.27 -3.49
C ALA A 120 14.47 10.99 -4.31
N LYS A 121 15.05 10.93 -5.51
CA LYS A 121 14.98 9.76 -6.40
C LYS A 121 15.44 8.47 -5.71
N LYS A 122 16.50 8.54 -4.88
CA LYS A 122 16.92 7.45 -4.00
C LYS A 122 16.49 7.75 -2.58
N THR A 123 15.71 6.86 -2.01
CA THR A 123 15.13 7.05 -0.69
C THR A 123 15.32 5.82 0.19
N MET A 124 15.57 6.05 1.48
CA MET A 124 15.70 4.99 2.48
C MET A 124 14.31 4.54 2.94
N VAL A 125 14.07 3.23 2.99
CA VAL A 125 12.79 2.63 3.40
C VAL A 125 13.01 1.41 4.30
N ALA A 126 12.05 1.17 5.18
CA ALA A 126 12.00 -0.02 6.01
C ALA A 126 11.28 -1.17 5.30
N ARG A 127 11.82 -2.36 5.37
CA ARG A 127 11.26 -3.57 4.76
C ARG A 127 11.08 -4.69 5.80
N TYR A 128 9.90 -5.33 5.78
CA TYR A 128 9.50 -6.40 6.70
C TYR A 128 8.73 -7.50 5.94
N HIS A 129 9.26 -7.99 4.81
CA HIS A 129 8.52 -8.91 3.95
C HIS A 129 9.39 -10.06 3.44
N SER A 130 8.75 -11.20 3.21
CA SER A 130 9.31 -12.38 2.54
C SER A 130 8.71 -12.62 1.15
N LEU A 131 7.64 -11.90 0.81
CA LEU A 131 6.92 -12.00 -0.44
C LEU A 131 6.99 -10.68 -1.21
N VAL A 132 6.96 -10.77 -2.54
CA VAL A 132 6.96 -9.64 -3.48
C VAL A 132 6.05 -9.94 -4.67
N ALA A 133 5.63 -8.88 -5.37
CA ALA A 133 4.98 -9.03 -6.67
C ALA A 133 6.02 -9.48 -7.72
N ALA A 134 5.72 -10.55 -8.44
CA ALA A 134 6.58 -11.07 -9.48
C ALA A 134 6.64 -10.12 -10.68
N PRO A 135 7.83 -9.62 -11.07
CA PRO A 135 7.94 -8.61 -12.12
C PRO A 135 7.43 -9.07 -13.49
N ASP A 136 7.57 -10.37 -13.79
CA ASP A 136 7.16 -10.98 -15.06
C ASP A 136 5.66 -11.22 -15.17
N SER A 137 4.91 -11.08 -14.07
CA SER A 137 3.46 -11.28 -14.00
C SER A 137 2.68 -10.00 -13.78
N LEU A 138 3.35 -8.85 -13.65
CA LEU A 138 2.66 -7.60 -13.35
C LEU A 138 1.71 -7.24 -14.49
N PRO A 139 0.40 -7.05 -14.22
CA PRO A 139 -0.58 -6.76 -15.27
C PRO A 139 -0.34 -5.37 -15.89
N GLU A 140 -0.70 -5.22 -17.17
CA GLU A 140 -0.48 -3.99 -17.94
C GLU A 140 -1.13 -2.74 -17.33
N CYS A 141 -2.23 -2.91 -16.57
CA CYS A 141 -2.90 -1.80 -15.91
C CYS A 141 -2.12 -1.19 -14.75
N LEU A 142 -1.09 -1.90 -14.25
CA LEU A 142 -0.22 -1.41 -13.19
C LEU A 142 1.11 -0.91 -13.76
N LYS A 143 1.56 0.25 -13.26
CA LYS A 143 2.87 0.84 -13.52
C LYS A 143 3.75 0.66 -12.30
N VAL A 144 4.98 0.15 -12.47
CA VAL A 144 5.99 0.17 -11.42
C VAL A 144 6.51 1.58 -11.24
N ILE A 145 6.46 2.09 -10.03
CA ILE A 145 6.92 3.45 -9.67
C ILE A 145 8.06 3.45 -8.64
N SER A 146 8.48 2.27 -8.17
CA SER A 146 9.69 2.11 -7.36
C SER A 146 10.26 0.70 -7.49
N ARG A 147 11.59 0.61 -7.48
CA ARG A 147 12.35 -0.65 -7.43
C ARG A 147 13.51 -0.52 -6.44
N ASP A 148 13.92 -1.65 -5.86
CA ASP A 148 15.18 -1.74 -5.15
C ASP A 148 16.37 -1.97 -6.11
N GLU A 149 17.57 -2.04 -5.56
CA GLU A 149 18.83 -2.25 -6.32
C GLU A 149 18.90 -3.61 -7.05
N ARG A 150 18.04 -4.57 -6.67
CA ARG A 150 17.94 -5.89 -7.30
C ARG A 150 16.83 -5.97 -8.34
N GLY A 151 16.11 -4.88 -8.55
CA GLY A 151 15.00 -4.80 -9.48
C GLY A 151 13.67 -5.32 -8.94
N GLU A 152 13.58 -5.69 -7.66
CA GLU A 152 12.31 -6.05 -7.04
C GLU A 152 11.35 -4.86 -7.02
N ILE A 153 10.08 -5.13 -7.25
CA ILE A 153 9.03 -4.10 -7.25
C ILE A 153 8.80 -3.61 -5.82
N MET A 154 8.99 -2.31 -5.61
CA MET A 154 8.82 -1.68 -4.30
C MET A 154 7.61 -0.75 -4.25
N ALA A 155 7.09 -0.31 -5.37
CA ALA A 155 5.81 0.39 -5.45
C ALA A 155 5.19 0.28 -6.83
N VAL A 156 3.87 0.28 -6.86
CA VAL A 156 3.05 0.30 -8.07
C VAL A 156 1.98 1.37 -7.97
N LYS A 157 1.48 1.79 -9.14
CA LYS A 157 0.23 2.55 -9.25
C LYS A 157 -0.65 1.95 -10.35
N HIS A 158 -1.95 2.08 -10.24
CA HIS A 158 -2.85 1.82 -11.37
C HIS A 158 -2.77 2.98 -12.36
N LYS A 159 -2.78 2.69 -13.67
CA LYS A 159 -2.57 3.71 -14.71
C LYS A 159 -3.68 4.76 -14.79
N THR A 160 -4.92 4.37 -14.46
CA THR A 160 -6.11 5.22 -14.61
C THR A 160 -6.92 5.42 -13.34
N MET A 161 -6.75 4.55 -12.32
CA MET A 161 -7.46 4.63 -11.05
C MET A 161 -6.54 5.19 -9.97
N PRO A 162 -7.05 5.85 -8.92
CA PRO A 162 -6.26 6.40 -7.82
C PRO A 162 -5.83 5.30 -6.83
N ILE A 163 -5.17 4.25 -7.33
CA ILE A 163 -4.70 3.10 -6.56
C ILE A 163 -3.19 3.07 -6.55
N TYR A 164 -2.61 3.01 -5.35
CA TYR A 164 -1.18 2.96 -5.12
C TYR A 164 -0.83 1.84 -4.15
N GLY A 165 0.31 1.19 -4.37
CA GLY A 165 0.83 0.18 -3.45
C GLY A 165 2.30 0.41 -3.18
N VAL A 166 2.70 0.30 -1.91
CA VAL A 166 4.11 0.33 -1.49
C VAL A 166 4.45 -0.95 -0.74
N GLN A 167 5.53 -1.63 -1.14
CA GLN A 167 5.99 -2.87 -0.50
C GLN A 167 6.68 -2.60 0.83
N PHE A 168 7.26 -1.44 1.00
CA PHE A 168 7.90 -0.98 2.21
C PHE A 168 6.91 -0.32 3.19
N HIS A 169 7.38 -0.01 4.39
CA HIS A 169 6.58 0.52 5.49
C HIS A 169 6.80 2.02 5.68
N PRO A 170 5.92 2.90 5.14
CA PRO A 170 6.04 4.35 5.33
C PRO A 170 5.81 4.80 6.77
N GLU A 171 5.12 3.98 7.57
CA GLU A 171 4.83 4.25 8.99
C GLU A 171 5.99 3.95 9.92
N SER A 172 6.99 3.20 9.43
CA SER A 172 8.16 2.83 10.24
C SER A 172 9.07 4.02 10.49
N ILE A 173 9.61 4.12 11.69
CA ILE A 173 10.67 5.08 12.05
C ILE A 173 11.92 4.90 11.17
N LEU A 174 12.11 3.70 10.61
CA LEU A 174 13.21 3.39 9.69
C LEU A 174 12.95 3.86 8.24
N THR A 175 11.80 4.49 7.98
CA THR A 175 11.49 5.22 6.74
C THR A 175 11.43 6.73 7.06
N PRO A 176 12.56 7.46 7.05
CA PRO A 176 12.67 8.80 7.65
C PRO A 176 11.68 9.84 7.14
N GLN A 177 11.21 9.70 5.91
CA GLN A 177 10.25 10.63 5.31
C GLN A 177 8.94 9.94 4.90
N GLY A 178 8.58 8.87 5.58
CA GLY A 178 7.36 8.11 5.29
C GLY A 178 6.09 8.95 5.42
N THR A 179 6.07 9.92 6.32
CA THR A 179 4.95 10.86 6.49
C THR A 179 4.64 11.66 5.22
N THR A 180 5.66 12.01 4.43
CA THR A 180 5.45 12.71 3.15
C THR A 180 4.64 11.85 2.16
N ILE A 181 4.89 10.53 2.13
CA ILE A 181 4.12 9.60 1.29
C ILE A 181 2.65 9.59 1.72
N MET A 182 2.39 9.48 3.02
CA MET A 182 1.02 9.51 3.55
C MET A 182 0.34 10.87 3.26
N GLN A 183 1.05 11.98 3.46
CA GLN A 183 0.52 13.31 3.14
C GLN A 183 0.18 13.47 1.66
N ASN A 184 1.04 12.96 0.78
CA ASN A 184 0.80 13.00 -0.66
C ASN A 184 -0.43 12.15 -1.04
N PHE A 185 -0.54 10.94 -0.47
CA PHE A 185 -1.69 10.08 -0.70
C PHE A 185 -3.01 10.74 -0.26
N LEU A 186 -3.06 11.30 0.95
CA LEU A 186 -4.27 11.90 1.50
C LEU A 186 -4.70 13.21 0.83
N LYS A 187 -3.85 13.79 -0.03
CA LYS A 187 -4.19 14.94 -0.90
C LYS A 187 -4.76 14.54 -2.26
N MET A 188 -4.77 13.25 -2.58
CA MET A 188 -5.32 12.78 -3.85
C MET A 188 -6.84 12.80 -3.76
N GLU A 189 -7.45 13.31 -4.83
CA GLU A 189 -8.90 13.30 -5.05
C GLU A 189 -9.25 12.34 -6.19
N ASN A 190 -10.51 11.94 -6.30
CA ASN A 190 -11.02 11.12 -7.41
C ASN A 190 -11.08 11.92 -8.71
#